data_345de2b7321654e380c653f6021d4b0c
#
_entry.id   345de2b7321654e380c653f6021d4b0c
#
_cell.length_a   1.000
_cell.length_b   1.000
_cell.length_c   1.000
_cell.angle_alpha   90.00
_cell.angle_beta   90.00
_cell.angle_gamma   90.00
#
_symmetry.space_group_name_H-M   'P 1'
#
loop_
_entity.id
_entity.type
_entity.pdbx_description
1 polymer ?
#
loop_
_entity_poly.entity_id
_entity_poly.type
_entity_poly.pdbx_seq_one_letter_code
_entity_poly.pdbx_strand_id
1 'polypeptide(L)'
;MAATAKKNKSNKLTGKTIVQILPALNHGGVERGTVEMAEAIINAGGHAVVISSGGLLESKLVRLGAQHIKLPVHSKNIFKIMANKRNLKKVLASIKPDIVHIRSRAPAWSALKVAQRLGIPVVTTIHGRFKASSILKKTYNSIMVKSDHIIAISHYIENLVNQQFPQAADKMTVIHRGVDVGLFNPQAIS
;
A
#
# COMPACT_ATOMS: atom_id res chain seq x y z
N MET A 1 -12.55 -19.74 -30.15
CA MET A 1 -12.11 -18.34 -30.30
C MET A 1 -12.43 -17.60 -28.99
N ALA A 2 -11.46 -17.40 -28.14
CA ALA A 2 -11.65 -16.70 -26.88
C ALA A 2 -11.64 -15.19 -27.15
N ALA A 3 -12.80 -14.56 -26.97
CA ALA A 3 -12.93 -13.12 -27.05
C ALA A 3 -12.16 -12.47 -25.91
N THR A 4 -11.01 -11.90 -26.20
CA THR A 4 -10.22 -11.07 -25.28
C THR A 4 -11.05 -9.82 -25.00
N ALA A 5 -11.74 -9.79 -23.85
CA ALA A 5 -12.44 -8.61 -23.39
C ALA A 5 -11.42 -7.47 -23.29
N LYS A 6 -11.47 -6.50 -24.19
CA LYS A 6 -10.71 -5.25 -24.09
C LYS A 6 -11.11 -4.59 -22.77
N LYS A 7 -10.22 -4.68 -21.76
CA LYS A 7 -10.35 -3.90 -20.52
C LYS A 7 -10.43 -2.43 -20.93
N ASN A 8 -11.59 -1.83 -20.75
CA ASN A 8 -11.83 -0.42 -21.04
C ASN A 8 -10.88 0.40 -20.16
N LYS A 9 -9.82 0.99 -20.75
CA LYS A 9 -8.88 1.82 -20.00
C LYS A 9 -9.61 3.07 -19.54
N SER A 10 -9.84 3.16 -18.25
CA SER A 10 -10.37 4.37 -17.62
C SER A 10 -9.23 5.40 -17.52
N ASN A 11 -9.40 6.59 -18.09
CA ASN A 11 -8.39 7.67 -18.01
C ASN A 11 -8.50 8.52 -16.73
N LYS A 12 -9.12 7.99 -15.68
CA LYS A 12 -9.38 8.71 -14.42
C LYS A 12 -8.12 9.15 -13.68
N LEU A 13 -6.98 8.47 -13.89
CA LEU A 13 -5.71 8.76 -13.23
C LEU A 13 -4.63 9.28 -14.18
N THR A 14 -5.03 9.81 -15.36
CA THR A 14 -4.07 10.38 -16.33
C THR A 14 -3.21 11.45 -15.67
N GLY A 15 -1.88 11.31 -15.79
CA GLY A 15 -0.89 12.21 -15.19
C GLY A 15 -0.72 12.10 -13.68
N LYS A 16 -1.44 11.19 -13.01
CA LYS A 16 -1.31 10.96 -11.56
C LYS A 16 -0.29 9.89 -11.26
N THR A 17 0.54 10.13 -10.25
CA THR A 17 1.54 9.18 -9.74
C THR A 17 1.18 8.72 -8.35
N ILE A 18 1.05 7.41 -8.16
CA ILE A 18 0.75 6.80 -6.86
C ILE A 18 1.92 5.91 -6.43
N VAL A 19 2.50 6.22 -5.27
CA VAL A 19 3.58 5.43 -4.67
C VAL A 19 3.00 4.51 -3.61
N GLN A 20 3.15 3.19 -3.79
CA GLN A 20 2.83 2.19 -2.77
C GLN A 20 4.09 1.77 -2.02
N ILE A 21 4.02 1.67 -0.69
CA ILE A 21 5.17 1.29 0.15
C ILE A 21 4.78 0.10 1.03
N LEU A 22 5.54 -1.01 0.89
CA LEU A 22 5.34 -2.25 1.65
C LEU A 22 6.69 -2.88 2.03
N PRO A 23 6.74 -3.83 3.00
CA PRO A 23 8.00 -4.41 3.46
C PRO A 23 8.77 -5.15 2.36
N ALA A 24 8.09 -6.04 1.64
CA ALA A 24 8.66 -6.92 0.62
C ALA A 24 7.59 -7.29 -0.42
N LEU A 25 7.99 -7.91 -1.53
CA LEU A 25 7.13 -8.38 -2.62
C LEU A 25 7.20 -9.92 -2.74
N ASN A 26 7.11 -10.63 -1.62
CA ASN A 26 7.11 -12.09 -1.59
C ASN A 26 5.69 -12.64 -1.83
N HIS A 27 5.33 -13.72 -1.15
CA HIS A 27 3.98 -14.29 -1.18
C HIS A 27 3.13 -13.73 -0.05
N GLY A 28 1.90 -13.37 -0.35
CA GLY A 28 0.93 -12.93 0.65
C GLY A 28 -0.16 -12.03 0.08
N GLY A 29 -1.16 -11.80 0.90
CA GLY A 29 -2.29 -10.99 0.48
C GLY A 29 -1.95 -9.51 0.29
N VAL A 30 -1.04 -8.95 1.09
CA VAL A 30 -0.63 -7.54 0.95
C VAL A 30 0.15 -7.34 -0.34
N GLU A 31 1.07 -8.24 -0.63
CA GLU A 31 1.95 -8.24 -1.80
C GLU A 31 1.14 -8.39 -3.09
N ARG A 32 0.25 -9.40 -3.14
CA ARG A 32 -0.65 -9.61 -4.27
C ARG A 32 -1.54 -8.37 -4.50
N GLY A 33 -2.19 -7.85 -3.44
CA GLY A 33 -3.02 -6.66 -3.57
C GLY A 33 -2.23 -5.39 -3.93
N THR A 34 -0.90 -5.35 -3.70
CA THR A 34 -0.04 -4.26 -4.18
C THR A 34 0.15 -4.34 -5.68
N VAL A 35 0.37 -5.54 -6.21
CA VAL A 35 0.50 -5.78 -7.66
C VAL A 35 -0.82 -5.51 -8.38
N GLU A 36 -1.95 -5.99 -7.84
CA GLU A 36 -3.29 -5.74 -8.36
C GLU A 36 -3.64 -4.24 -8.38
N MET A 37 -3.29 -3.51 -7.32
CA MET A 37 -3.47 -2.06 -7.26
C MET A 37 -2.57 -1.34 -8.28
N ALA A 38 -1.31 -1.77 -8.46
CA ALA A 38 -0.43 -1.20 -9.47
C ALA A 38 -1.00 -1.39 -10.88
N GLU A 39 -1.53 -2.58 -11.17
CA GLU A 39 -2.22 -2.87 -12.43
C GLU A 39 -3.44 -1.96 -12.62
N ALA A 40 -4.26 -1.79 -11.59
CA ALA A 40 -5.44 -0.94 -11.64
C ALA A 40 -5.09 0.54 -11.88
N ILE A 41 -4.02 1.06 -11.23
CA ILE A 41 -3.52 2.43 -11.45
C ILE A 41 -3.10 2.62 -12.90
N ILE A 42 -2.32 1.68 -13.45
CA ILE A 42 -1.83 1.74 -14.84
C ILE A 42 -3.00 1.65 -15.83
N ASN A 43 -3.96 0.74 -15.59
CA ASN A 43 -5.15 0.60 -16.42
C ASN A 43 -6.05 1.85 -16.38
N ALA A 44 -5.97 2.63 -15.29
CA ALA A 44 -6.65 3.91 -15.16
C ALA A 44 -5.86 5.11 -15.74
N GLY A 45 -4.73 4.86 -16.42
CA GLY A 45 -3.89 5.88 -17.05
C GLY A 45 -2.89 6.56 -16.11
N GLY A 46 -2.74 6.08 -14.88
CA GLY A 46 -1.81 6.62 -13.90
C GLY A 46 -0.43 5.94 -13.92
N HIS A 47 0.50 6.50 -13.16
CA HIS A 47 1.83 5.95 -12.93
C HIS A 47 1.88 5.24 -11.56
N ALA A 48 2.19 3.94 -11.58
CA ALA A 48 2.36 3.14 -10.38
C ALA A 48 3.84 2.99 -10.02
N VAL A 49 4.20 3.42 -8.82
CA VAL A 49 5.53 3.21 -8.25
C VAL A 49 5.40 2.36 -6.98
N VAL A 50 6.24 1.36 -6.82
CA VAL A 50 6.26 0.51 -5.63
C VAL A 50 7.64 0.56 -4.99
N ILE A 51 7.67 0.83 -3.68
CA ILE A 51 8.89 0.84 -2.87
C ILE A 51 8.83 -0.34 -1.89
N SER A 52 9.81 -1.24 -1.97
CA SER A 52 9.92 -2.39 -1.07
C SER A 52 11.36 -2.91 -1.00
N SER A 53 11.61 -3.91 -0.16
CA SER A 53 12.93 -4.58 -0.15
C SER A 53 13.13 -5.56 -1.31
N GLY A 54 12.13 -5.69 -2.20
CA GLY A 54 12.14 -6.66 -3.29
C GLY A 54 11.40 -7.95 -2.95
N GLY A 55 11.46 -8.94 -3.83
CA GLY A 55 10.86 -10.26 -3.66
C GLY A 55 10.36 -10.88 -4.97
N LEU A 56 9.70 -12.03 -4.86
CA LEU A 56 9.31 -12.88 -6.00
C LEU A 56 8.35 -12.20 -7.00
N LEU A 57 7.56 -11.23 -6.52
CA LEU A 57 6.58 -10.54 -7.37
C LEU A 57 7.15 -9.32 -8.13
N GLU A 58 8.45 -9.01 -7.97
CA GLU A 58 9.09 -7.88 -8.67
C GLU A 58 8.93 -7.99 -10.20
N SER A 59 9.25 -9.18 -10.75
CA SER A 59 9.18 -9.40 -12.19
C SER A 59 7.77 -9.23 -12.75
N LYS A 60 6.74 -9.63 -11.98
CA LYS A 60 5.34 -9.41 -12.36
C LYS A 60 5.00 -7.92 -12.35
N LEU A 61 5.43 -7.20 -11.33
CA LEU A 61 5.20 -5.77 -11.19
C LEU A 61 5.82 -4.97 -12.35
N VAL A 62 7.07 -5.27 -12.71
CA VAL A 62 7.78 -4.61 -13.82
C VAL A 62 7.11 -4.92 -15.16
N ARG A 63 6.69 -6.18 -15.40
CA ARG A 63 5.96 -6.55 -16.62
C ARG A 63 4.63 -5.82 -16.80
N LEU A 64 4.00 -5.40 -15.70
CA LEU A 64 2.79 -4.55 -15.74
C LEU A 64 3.09 -3.10 -16.12
N GLY A 65 4.37 -2.69 -16.17
CA GLY A 65 4.79 -1.32 -16.43
C GLY A 65 4.89 -0.44 -15.18
N ALA A 66 4.82 -1.03 -13.97
CA ALA A 66 5.06 -0.31 -12.74
C ALA A 66 6.56 -0.13 -12.47
N GLN A 67 6.95 1.01 -11.91
CA GLN A 67 8.30 1.23 -11.43
C GLN A 67 8.49 0.57 -10.07
N HIS A 68 9.60 -0.16 -9.88
CA HIS A 68 9.99 -0.69 -8.58
C HIS A 68 11.28 -0.05 -8.08
N ILE A 69 11.28 0.39 -6.81
CA ILE A 69 12.44 0.98 -6.14
C ILE A 69 12.77 0.14 -4.91
N LYS A 70 13.97 -0.42 -4.89
CA LYS A 70 14.45 -1.24 -3.77
C LYS A 70 14.97 -0.37 -2.62
N LEU A 71 14.28 -0.43 -1.47
CA LEU A 71 14.74 0.14 -0.21
C LEU A 71 14.42 -0.82 0.95
N PRO A 72 15.29 -0.95 1.97
CA PRO A 72 15.10 -1.88 3.08
C PRO A 72 14.07 -1.37 4.11
N VAL A 73 12.87 -0.97 3.62
CA VAL A 73 11.80 -0.37 4.43
C VAL A 73 11.11 -1.36 5.38
N HIS A 74 11.40 -2.65 5.27
CA HIS A 74 10.96 -3.70 6.20
C HIS A 74 11.63 -3.62 7.57
N SER A 75 12.78 -2.95 7.66
CA SER A 75 13.62 -2.95 8.86
C SER A 75 12.98 -2.20 10.02
N LYS A 76 13.09 -2.79 11.22
CA LYS A 76 12.72 -2.19 12.50
C LYS A 76 13.92 -1.58 13.24
N ASN A 77 15.13 -1.73 12.72
CA ASN A 77 16.33 -1.15 13.27
C ASN A 77 16.29 0.37 13.11
N ILE A 78 16.54 1.11 14.21
CA ILE A 78 16.40 2.57 14.23
C ILE A 78 17.35 3.27 13.25
N PHE A 79 18.58 2.79 13.12
CA PHE A 79 19.56 3.38 12.17
C PHE A 79 19.12 3.16 10.72
N LYS A 80 18.59 1.96 10.41
CA LYS A 80 18.02 1.68 9.08
C LYS A 80 16.75 2.50 8.82
N ILE A 81 15.91 2.72 9.82
CA ILE A 81 14.73 3.61 9.72
C ILE A 81 15.18 5.02 9.40
N MET A 82 16.23 5.55 10.06
CA MET A 82 16.74 6.90 9.78
C MET A 82 17.37 7.01 8.40
N ALA A 83 18.15 6.03 7.96
CA ALA A 83 18.68 5.97 6.61
C ALA A 83 17.54 5.92 5.57
N ASN A 84 16.53 5.08 5.80
CA ASN A 84 15.35 5.01 4.94
C ASN A 84 14.60 6.34 4.85
N LYS A 85 14.48 7.11 5.94
CA LYS A 85 13.86 8.46 5.91
C LYS A 85 14.61 9.39 4.95
N ARG A 86 15.94 9.38 4.97
CA ARG A 86 16.76 10.20 4.06
C ARG A 86 16.58 9.78 2.60
N ASN A 87 16.62 8.47 2.34
CA ASN A 87 16.45 7.91 1.00
C ASN A 87 15.03 8.17 0.46
N LEU A 88 14.00 7.93 1.28
CA LEU A 88 12.60 8.19 0.93
C LEU A 88 12.36 9.69 0.65
N LYS A 89 12.98 10.58 1.44
CA LYS A 89 12.89 12.03 1.16
C LYS A 89 13.41 12.36 -0.24
N LYS A 90 14.58 11.84 -0.62
CA LYS A 90 15.14 12.05 -1.96
C LYS A 90 14.24 11.48 -3.05
N VAL A 91 13.80 10.23 -2.89
CA VAL A 91 12.96 9.52 -3.86
C VAL A 91 11.61 10.23 -4.04
N LEU A 92 10.90 10.53 -2.94
CA LEU A 92 9.58 11.17 -3.01
C LEU A 92 9.66 12.60 -3.53
N ALA A 93 10.71 13.35 -3.18
CA ALA A 93 10.93 14.71 -3.72
C ALA A 93 11.24 14.70 -5.23
N SER A 94 11.89 13.66 -5.75
CA SER A 94 12.16 13.49 -7.18
C SER A 94 10.91 13.07 -7.95
N ILE A 95 10.15 12.08 -7.42
CA ILE A 95 8.95 11.55 -8.06
C ILE A 95 7.78 12.53 -8.00
N LYS A 96 7.65 13.28 -6.89
CA LYS A 96 6.53 14.19 -6.58
C LYS A 96 5.17 13.50 -6.75
N PRO A 97 4.92 12.38 -6.04
CA PRO A 97 3.69 11.64 -6.22
C PRO A 97 2.48 12.41 -5.70
N ASP A 98 1.32 12.16 -6.30
CA ASP A 98 0.04 12.71 -5.85
C ASP A 98 -0.44 12.04 -4.54
N ILE A 99 -0.10 10.76 -4.33
CA ILE A 99 -0.46 10.00 -3.13
C ILE A 99 0.67 9.04 -2.77
N VAL A 100 0.93 8.91 -1.46
CA VAL A 100 1.74 7.84 -0.89
C VAL A 100 0.82 6.88 -0.14
N HIS A 101 0.74 5.63 -0.60
CA HIS A 101 -0.05 4.57 0.00
C HIS A 101 0.84 3.59 0.78
N ILE A 102 0.77 3.64 2.10
CA ILE A 102 1.57 2.79 2.99
C ILE A 102 0.76 1.57 3.42
N ARG A 103 1.27 0.38 3.14
CA ARG A 103 0.55 -0.87 3.31
C ARG A 103 1.01 -1.73 4.50
N SER A 104 1.90 -1.20 5.34
CA SER A 104 2.37 -1.92 6.55
C SER A 104 3.02 -0.97 7.55
N ARG A 105 3.05 -1.42 8.82
CA ARG A 105 3.60 -0.66 9.96
C ARG A 105 5.09 -0.36 9.85
N ALA A 106 5.91 -1.34 9.47
CA ALA A 106 7.36 -1.15 9.40
C ALA A 106 7.76 -0.02 8.42
N PRO A 107 7.30 0.00 7.15
CA PRO A 107 7.56 1.13 6.27
C PRO A 107 6.90 2.44 6.73
N ALA A 108 5.77 2.40 7.46
CA ALA A 108 5.13 3.61 7.95
C ALA A 108 6.05 4.43 8.87
N TRP A 109 6.86 3.78 9.71
CA TRP A 109 7.84 4.46 10.58
C TRP A 109 8.91 5.23 9.81
N SER A 110 9.21 4.82 8.58
CA SER A 110 10.17 5.52 7.71
C SER A 110 9.48 6.54 6.81
N ALA A 111 8.30 6.23 6.27
CA ALA A 111 7.70 6.95 5.15
C ALA A 111 6.69 8.03 5.56
N LEU A 112 5.84 7.78 6.56
CA LEU A 112 4.69 8.63 6.88
C LEU A 112 5.08 10.10 7.08
N LYS A 113 5.93 10.36 8.06
CA LYS A 113 6.36 11.74 8.36
C LYS A 113 7.17 12.37 7.23
N VAL A 114 7.84 11.58 6.42
CA VAL A 114 8.58 12.08 5.26
C VAL A 114 7.62 12.58 4.19
N ALA A 115 6.60 11.79 3.85
CA ALA A 115 5.59 12.19 2.88
C ALA A 115 4.81 13.42 3.36
N GLN A 116 4.34 13.42 4.61
CA GLN A 116 3.62 14.57 5.20
C GLN A 116 4.45 15.87 5.20
N ARG A 117 5.75 15.80 5.51
CA ARG A 117 6.64 16.98 5.45
C ARG A 117 6.88 17.49 4.04
N LEU A 118 6.68 16.68 3.03
CA LEU A 118 6.73 17.06 1.62
C LEU A 118 5.36 17.52 1.09
N GLY A 119 4.34 17.61 1.95
CA GLY A 119 2.98 17.99 1.56
C GLY A 119 2.25 16.93 0.73
N ILE A 120 2.72 15.66 0.74
CA ILE A 120 2.13 14.59 -0.06
C ILE A 120 1.07 13.87 0.78
N PRO A 121 -0.18 13.77 0.33
CA PRO A 121 -1.24 13.02 1.00
C PRO A 121 -0.86 11.55 1.23
N VAL A 122 -1.13 11.06 2.44
CA VAL A 122 -0.79 9.69 2.83
C VAL A 122 -2.05 8.88 3.13
N VAL A 123 -2.19 7.75 2.45
CA VAL A 123 -3.18 6.73 2.73
C VAL A 123 -2.50 5.52 3.38
N THR A 124 -3.14 4.92 4.38
CA THR A 124 -2.69 3.64 4.95
C THR A 124 -3.76 2.58 4.78
N THR A 125 -3.37 1.33 4.54
CA THR A 125 -4.29 0.18 4.59
C THR A 125 -3.93 -0.73 5.76
N ILE A 126 -4.95 -1.04 6.58
CA ILE A 126 -4.82 -1.96 7.70
C ILE A 126 -5.34 -3.34 7.25
N HIS A 127 -4.39 -4.27 7.06
CA HIS A 127 -4.66 -5.61 6.50
C HIS A 127 -4.89 -6.70 7.55
N GLY A 128 -4.79 -6.40 8.84
CA GLY A 128 -4.93 -7.42 9.87
C GLY A 128 -5.00 -6.86 11.27
N ARG A 129 -5.27 -7.75 12.22
CA ARG A 129 -5.48 -7.42 13.63
C ARG A 129 -4.29 -6.67 14.23
N PHE A 130 -4.59 -5.63 14.96
CA PHE A 130 -3.65 -4.98 15.86
C PHE A 130 -3.67 -5.70 17.21
N LYS A 131 -2.68 -6.57 17.45
CA LYS A 131 -2.50 -7.11 18.79
C LYS A 131 -1.90 -6.00 19.67
N ALA A 132 -2.72 -5.36 20.49
CA ALA A 132 -2.29 -4.31 21.43
C ALA A 132 -2.13 -4.87 22.85
N SER A 133 -1.37 -5.98 22.99
CA SER A 133 -1.15 -6.64 24.30
C SER A 133 -0.22 -5.85 25.24
N SER A 134 0.32 -4.72 24.80
CA SER A 134 1.15 -3.82 25.59
C SER A 134 1.12 -2.40 25.06
N ILE A 135 1.45 -1.41 25.88
CA ILE A 135 1.55 0.01 25.52
C ILE A 135 2.53 0.19 24.35
N LEU A 136 3.67 -0.49 24.36
CA LEU A 136 4.66 -0.44 23.29
C LEU A 136 4.09 -0.92 21.96
N LYS A 137 3.30 -2.00 21.96
CA LYS A 137 2.64 -2.50 20.75
C LYS A 137 1.55 -1.55 20.27
N LYS A 138 0.78 -0.94 21.18
CA LYS A 138 -0.20 0.09 20.85
C LYS A 138 0.48 1.28 20.18
N THR A 139 1.59 1.79 20.75
CA THR A 139 2.41 2.87 20.18
C THR A 139 2.96 2.51 18.80
N TYR A 140 3.49 1.28 18.64
CA TYR A 140 3.98 0.80 17.34
C TYR A 140 2.87 0.74 16.29
N ASN A 141 1.67 0.31 16.67
CA ASN A 141 0.52 0.23 15.77
C ASN A 141 -0.04 1.61 15.42
N SER A 142 0.04 2.59 16.34
CA SER A 142 -0.55 3.92 16.16
C SER A 142 -0.02 4.68 14.94
N ILE A 143 1.14 4.31 14.41
CA ILE A 143 1.69 4.95 13.21
C ILE A 143 0.75 4.85 12.02
N MET A 144 -0.01 3.75 11.90
CA MET A 144 -0.93 3.53 10.78
C MET A 144 -2.16 4.43 10.82
N VAL A 145 -2.55 4.91 12.01
CA VAL A 145 -3.71 5.80 12.16
C VAL A 145 -3.33 7.29 12.14
N LYS A 146 -2.06 7.61 11.87
CA LYS A 146 -1.56 9.00 11.74
C LYS A 146 -1.53 9.50 10.29
N SER A 147 -1.98 8.68 9.33
CA SER A 147 -2.15 9.08 7.93
C SER A 147 -3.35 10.01 7.74
N ASP A 148 -3.44 10.63 6.58
CA ASP A 148 -4.54 11.53 6.24
C ASP A 148 -5.83 10.74 5.99
N HIS A 149 -5.71 9.52 5.43
CA HIS A 149 -6.84 8.59 5.26
C HIS A 149 -6.44 7.15 5.57
N ILE A 150 -7.40 6.35 6.04
CA ILE A 150 -7.20 4.95 6.45
C ILE A 150 -8.18 4.06 5.69
N ILE A 151 -7.66 3.01 5.10
CA ILE A 151 -8.47 1.94 4.52
C ILE A 151 -8.46 0.75 5.47
N ALA A 152 -9.63 0.34 5.96
CA ALA A 152 -9.85 -0.93 6.64
C ALA A 152 -10.34 -1.97 5.62
N ILE A 153 -9.77 -3.18 5.63
CA ILE A 153 -10.15 -4.21 4.65
C ILE A 153 -11.48 -4.92 4.98
N SER A 154 -12.07 -4.64 6.11
CA SER A 154 -13.37 -5.17 6.55
C SER A 154 -13.92 -4.38 7.73
N HIS A 155 -15.24 -4.47 7.98
CA HIS A 155 -15.87 -3.91 9.18
C HIS A 155 -15.31 -4.48 10.48
N TYR A 156 -14.84 -5.73 10.48
CA TYR A 156 -14.16 -6.30 11.62
C TYR A 156 -12.87 -5.54 11.97
N ILE A 157 -12.05 -5.20 10.95
CA ILE A 157 -10.83 -4.41 11.15
C ILE A 157 -11.15 -2.97 11.54
N GLU A 158 -12.16 -2.36 10.93
CA GLU A 158 -12.66 -1.03 11.30
C GLU A 158 -13.02 -0.96 12.78
N ASN A 159 -13.85 -1.89 13.26
CA ASN A 159 -14.28 -1.96 14.66
C ASN A 159 -13.08 -2.13 15.62
N LEU A 160 -12.12 -3.00 15.27
CA LEU A 160 -10.91 -3.20 16.08
C LEU A 160 -10.05 -1.93 16.16
N VAL A 161 -9.94 -1.19 15.07
CA VAL A 161 -9.17 0.06 15.04
C VAL A 161 -9.89 1.12 15.84
N ASN A 162 -11.19 1.28 15.69
CA ASN A 162 -12.00 2.25 16.42
C ASN A 162 -11.97 2.03 17.92
N GLN A 163 -11.99 0.77 18.39
CA GLN A 163 -11.83 0.44 19.81
C GLN A 163 -10.47 0.86 20.37
N GLN A 164 -9.40 0.75 19.60
CA GLN A 164 -8.04 1.07 20.04
C GLN A 164 -7.65 2.53 19.82
N PHE A 165 -8.18 3.15 18.77
CA PHE A 165 -7.86 4.49 18.26
C PHE A 165 -9.13 5.22 17.81
N PRO A 166 -10.04 5.61 18.73
CA PRO A 166 -11.32 6.25 18.37
C PRO A 166 -11.17 7.49 17.49
N GLN A 167 -10.07 8.23 17.67
CA GLN A 167 -9.74 9.42 16.88
C GLN A 167 -9.46 9.15 15.40
N ALA A 168 -9.45 7.89 14.97
CA ALA A 168 -9.23 7.51 13.58
C ALA A 168 -10.55 7.28 12.81
N ALA A 169 -11.70 7.27 13.48
CA ALA A 169 -12.99 6.91 12.90
C ALA A 169 -13.36 7.79 11.69
N ASP A 170 -13.26 9.12 11.84
CA ASP A 170 -13.69 10.09 10.82
C ASP A 170 -12.89 10.05 9.52
N LYS A 171 -11.73 9.43 9.53
CA LYS A 171 -10.85 9.31 8.36
C LYS A 171 -10.63 7.88 7.89
N MET A 172 -11.54 6.99 8.28
CA MET A 172 -11.46 5.57 7.90
C MET A 172 -12.61 5.19 6.96
N THR A 173 -12.27 4.41 5.94
CA THR A 173 -13.23 3.83 5.00
C THR A 173 -12.99 2.33 4.90
N VAL A 174 -14.07 1.56 4.90
CA VAL A 174 -14.00 0.12 4.62
C VAL A 174 -13.97 -0.10 3.12
N ILE A 175 -12.90 -0.71 2.64
CA ILE A 175 -12.78 -1.16 1.26
C ILE A 175 -12.40 -2.64 1.29
N HIS A 176 -13.37 -3.50 0.97
CA HIS A 176 -13.16 -4.94 0.87
C HIS A 176 -12.16 -5.27 -0.23
N ARG A 177 -11.39 -6.33 -0.03
CA ARG A 177 -10.51 -6.82 -1.07
C ARG A 177 -11.33 -7.50 -2.17
N GLY A 178 -11.03 -7.15 -3.40
CA GLY A 178 -11.55 -7.84 -4.57
C GLY A 178 -10.84 -9.17 -4.81
N VAL A 179 -11.45 -10.00 -5.64
CA VAL A 179 -10.87 -11.23 -6.20
C VAL A 179 -11.06 -11.18 -7.72
N ASP A 180 -10.09 -11.72 -8.45
CA ASP A 180 -10.23 -11.90 -9.90
C ASP A 180 -11.18 -13.07 -10.17
N VAL A 181 -12.43 -12.77 -10.46
CA VAL A 181 -13.48 -13.77 -10.74
C VAL A 181 -13.24 -14.53 -12.06
N GLY A 182 -12.42 -14.00 -12.96
CA GLY A 182 -12.02 -14.73 -14.17
C GLY A 182 -11.01 -15.83 -13.86
N LEU A 183 -10.07 -15.57 -12.92
CA LEU A 183 -9.09 -16.55 -12.46
C LEU A 183 -9.68 -17.57 -11.47
N PHE A 184 -10.60 -17.11 -10.61
CA PHE A 184 -11.27 -17.93 -9.59
C PHE A 184 -12.71 -18.23 -9.99
N ASN A 185 -12.90 -18.74 -11.19
CA ASN A 185 -14.22 -19.15 -11.69
C ASN A 185 -14.49 -20.63 -11.35
N PRO A 186 -15.46 -20.96 -10.49
CA PRO A 186 -15.80 -22.34 -10.15
C PRO A 186 -16.21 -23.19 -11.38
N GLN A 187 -16.77 -22.55 -12.41
CA GLN A 187 -17.18 -23.20 -13.65
C GLN A 187 -16.01 -23.55 -14.60
N ALA A 188 -14.82 -23.02 -14.33
CA ALA A 188 -13.61 -23.33 -15.10
C ALA A 188 -12.80 -24.51 -14.54
N ILE A 189 -13.27 -25.11 -13.45
CA ILE A 189 -12.67 -26.30 -12.84
C ILE A 189 -13.46 -27.50 -13.38
N SER A 190 -12.90 -28.16 -14.39
CA SER A 190 -13.36 -29.46 -14.91
C SER A 190 -12.70 -30.59 -14.11
#